data_05b35bbb88ce8b814673da3be7e0b32e
#
_entry.id   05b35bbb88ce8b814673da3be7e0b32e
#
_cell.length_a   1.000
_cell.length_b   1.000
_cell.length_c   1.000
_cell.angle_alpha   90.00
_cell.angle_beta   90.00
_cell.angle_gamma   90.00
#
_symmetry.space_group_name_H-M   'P 1'
#
loop_
_entity.id
_entity.type
_entity.pdbx_description
1 polymer ?
#
loop_
_entity_poly.entity_id
_entity_poly.type
_entity_poly.pdbx_seq_one_letter_code
_entity_poly.pdbx_strand_id
1 'polypeptide(L)'
;MKKRLIGLDKFFLIILKNIIKEEDIMQLYNTLTRKKEEFIPYVEGKVGFYTCGPTVYHYAHIGNMRNYIGHDILDKTLRYLGYDVKRVMNITDVGHLKSDSDSGEDKMVASAKKEHKTVMDIAKYYTDAFFKDFKALNCRMPDIVSPATDNIDEYIKIISKLLEEGYAYKAGGNVYFDVSKVDDYYQLTNHKEDQMVVGVREGVDFDDNKRNQADFALWFTKSKFDDQDLKWNSPFGVGYPGWHIECTGISLKYLGEYLDIHGGGVDNIFPHHTNEIAQSEAYLGHKWCN
;
A
#
# COMPACT_ATOMS: atom_id res chain seq x y z
N MET A 1 43.31 -18.88 -32.78
CA MET A 1 42.15 -18.02 -33.13
C MET A 1 41.27 -17.57 -31.96
N LYS A 2 41.41 -18.12 -30.70
CA LYS A 2 40.57 -17.73 -29.52
C LYS A 2 40.95 -16.44 -28.79
N LYS A 3 42.10 -15.84 -29.05
CA LYS A 3 42.59 -14.61 -28.34
C LYS A 3 42.10 -13.28 -28.93
N ARG A 4 41.49 -13.26 -30.14
CA ARG A 4 41.04 -12.02 -30.80
C ARG A 4 39.59 -11.64 -30.47
N LEU A 5 38.75 -12.58 -29.98
CA LEU A 5 37.36 -12.31 -29.63
C LEU A 5 37.19 -11.62 -28.27
N ILE A 6 38.11 -11.89 -27.32
CA ILE A 6 38.02 -11.34 -25.94
C ILE A 6 38.33 -9.81 -25.92
N GLY A 7 39.07 -9.33 -26.90
CA GLY A 7 39.40 -7.88 -27.01
C GLY A 7 38.29 -7.02 -27.62
N LEU A 8 37.48 -7.65 -28.49
CA LEU A 8 36.35 -6.95 -29.13
C LEU A 8 35.16 -6.77 -28.13
N ASP A 9 34.89 -7.74 -27.29
CA ASP A 9 33.84 -7.64 -26.29
C ASP A 9 34.14 -6.58 -25.22
N LYS A 10 35.40 -6.49 -24.76
CA LYS A 10 35.79 -5.44 -23.80
C LYS A 10 35.79 -4.04 -24.43
N PHE A 11 36.20 -3.92 -25.69
CA PHE A 11 36.20 -2.63 -26.40
C PHE A 11 34.76 -2.17 -26.71
N PHE A 12 33.87 -3.11 -27.07
CA PHE A 12 32.45 -2.83 -27.27
C PHE A 12 31.74 -2.47 -25.98
N LEU A 13 32.06 -3.12 -24.87
CA LEU A 13 31.60 -2.80 -23.52
C LEU A 13 32.09 -1.43 -23.03
N ILE A 14 33.34 -1.05 -23.37
CA ILE A 14 33.87 0.27 -23.04
C ILE A 14 33.24 1.36 -23.92
N ILE A 15 32.98 1.07 -25.19
CA ILE A 15 32.25 1.99 -26.08
C ILE A 15 30.80 2.12 -25.65
N LEU A 16 30.13 1.03 -25.29
CA LEU A 16 28.77 1.06 -24.72
C LEU A 16 28.71 1.82 -23.38
N LYS A 17 29.69 1.64 -22.49
CA LYS A 17 29.79 2.43 -21.25
C LYS A 17 30.10 3.91 -21.48
N ASN A 18 30.81 4.27 -22.58
CA ASN A 18 31.07 5.67 -22.92
C ASN A 18 30.00 6.31 -23.81
N ILE A 19 29.09 5.49 -24.39
CA ILE A 19 27.88 5.96 -25.10
C ILE A 19 26.70 6.14 -24.12
N ILE A 20 26.68 5.40 -23.00
CA ILE A 20 25.81 5.70 -21.86
C ILE A 20 26.45 6.89 -21.15
N LYS A 21 26.15 8.08 -21.64
CA LYS A 21 26.54 9.33 -21.00
C LYS A 21 25.89 9.41 -19.61
N GLU A 22 26.51 10.18 -18.71
CA GLU A 22 25.97 10.61 -17.39
C GLU A 22 24.54 11.18 -17.44
N GLU A 23 23.92 11.25 -18.64
CA GLU A 23 22.56 11.76 -18.87
C GLU A 23 21.43 10.74 -18.71
N ASP A 24 21.73 9.45 -18.50
CA ASP A 24 20.72 8.38 -18.36
C ASP A 24 20.41 8.00 -16.90
N ILE A 25 20.67 8.91 -15.97
CA ILE A 25 20.25 8.76 -14.58
C ILE A 25 18.72 8.84 -14.51
N MET A 26 18.10 7.76 -14.09
CA MET A 26 16.64 7.73 -13.92
C MET A 26 16.22 8.75 -12.87
N GLN A 27 15.34 9.64 -13.23
CA GLN A 27 14.74 10.61 -12.33
C GLN A 27 13.26 10.34 -12.15
N LEU A 28 12.82 10.29 -10.90
CA LEU A 28 11.41 10.15 -10.54
C LEU A 28 10.93 11.38 -9.76
N TYR A 29 9.66 11.71 -9.93
CA TYR A 29 9.03 12.68 -9.06
C TYR A 29 8.66 12.00 -7.75
N ASN A 30 9.27 12.47 -6.65
CA ASN A 30 8.98 11.96 -5.31
C ASN A 30 7.90 12.84 -4.65
N THR A 31 6.77 12.23 -4.29
CA THR A 31 5.66 12.93 -3.66
C THR A 31 6.03 13.49 -2.28
N LEU A 32 6.91 12.82 -1.55
CA LEU A 32 7.37 13.26 -0.23
C LEU A 32 8.19 14.55 -0.31
N THR A 33 9.20 14.59 -1.19
CA THR A 33 10.08 15.75 -1.38
C THR A 33 9.49 16.79 -2.33
N ARG A 34 8.47 16.40 -3.15
CA ARG A 34 7.83 17.22 -4.20
C ARG A 34 8.79 17.70 -5.26
N LYS A 35 9.81 16.92 -5.53
CA LYS A 35 10.85 17.21 -6.50
C LYS A 35 11.03 16.03 -7.44
N LYS A 36 11.51 16.34 -8.62
CA LYS A 36 12.09 15.35 -9.52
C LYS A 36 13.54 15.15 -9.09
N GLU A 37 13.87 13.94 -8.68
CA GLU A 37 15.18 13.61 -8.13
C GLU A 37 15.70 12.29 -8.68
N GLU A 38 16.98 12.05 -8.57
CA GLU A 38 17.62 10.81 -8.97
C GLU A 38 17.07 9.63 -8.19
N PHE A 39 16.71 8.57 -8.90
CA PHE A 39 16.25 7.32 -8.27
C PHE A 39 17.46 6.46 -7.91
N ILE A 40 17.68 6.26 -6.62
CA ILE A 40 18.76 5.43 -6.06
C ILE A 40 18.11 4.32 -5.21
N PRO A 41 18.10 3.05 -5.67
CA PRO A 41 17.54 1.96 -4.89
C PRO A 41 18.40 1.63 -3.67
N TYR A 42 17.80 1.10 -2.61
CA TYR A 42 18.52 0.66 -1.39
C TYR A 42 19.57 -0.43 -1.69
N VAL A 43 19.29 -1.28 -2.66
CA VAL A 43 20.24 -2.32 -3.11
C VAL A 43 20.52 -2.11 -4.58
N GLU A 44 21.79 -1.87 -4.91
CA GLU A 44 22.22 -1.61 -6.29
C GLU A 44 21.67 -2.66 -7.27
N GLY A 45 21.02 -2.20 -8.33
CA GLY A 45 20.45 -3.04 -9.38
C GLY A 45 19.15 -3.76 -9.01
N LYS A 46 18.64 -3.66 -7.76
CA LYS A 46 17.38 -4.26 -7.33
C LYS A 46 16.38 -3.20 -6.92
N VAL A 47 15.09 -3.46 -7.19
CA VAL A 47 14.01 -2.52 -6.85
C VAL A 47 12.84 -3.28 -6.22
N GLY A 48 12.54 -2.95 -4.97
CA GLY A 48 11.30 -3.33 -4.30
C GLY A 48 10.19 -2.34 -4.66
N PHE A 49 9.17 -2.80 -5.38
CA PHE A 49 8.08 -1.96 -5.83
C PHE A 49 6.74 -2.47 -5.28
N TYR A 50 6.18 -1.76 -4.31
CA TYR A 50 4.83 -2.02 -3.81
C TYR A 50 3.81 -1.18 -4.55
N THR A 51 2.67 -1.76 -4.92
CA THR A 51 1.55 -1.05 -5.54
C THR A 51 0.26 -1.36 -4.82
N CYS A 52 -0.43 -0.33 -4.29
CA CYS A 52 -1.76 -0.51 -3.73
C CYS A 52 -2.69 -1.08 -4.79
N GLY A 53 -3.27 -2.22 -4.47
CA GLY A 53 -4.18 -2.95 -5.35
C GLY A 53 -5.64 -2.48 -5.22
N PRO A 54 -6.57 -3.12 -5.93
CA PRO A 54 -7.99 -2.76 -5.89
C PRO A 54 -8.68 -3.28 -4.63
N THR A 55 -9.69 -2.55 -4.17
CA THR A 55 -10.74 -3.11 -3.31
C THR A 55 -11.75 -3.80 -4.21
N VAL A 56 -11.93 -5.10 -4.03
CA VAL A 56 -12.63 -5.97 -4.99
C VAL A 56 -14.13 -6.15 -4.68
N TYR A 57 -14.84 -5.04 -4.51
CA TYR A 57 -16.28 -5.01 -4.29
C TYR A 57 -17.08 -4.61 -5.54
N HIS A 58 -16.42 -4.09 -6.55
CA HIS A 58 -17.01 -3.61 -7.81
C HIS A 58 -15.98 -3.62 -8.95
N TYR A 59 -16.42 -3.45 -10.19
CA TYR A 59 -15.54 -3.27 -11.34
C TYR A 59 -14.65 -2.05 -11.18
N ALA A 60 -13.37 -2.18 -11.52
CA ALA A 60 -12.48 -1.04 -11.62
C ALA A 60 -12.92 -0.10 -12.74
N HIS A 61 -12.98 1.19 -12.45
CA HIS A 61 -13.27 2.20 -13.46
C HIS A 61 -11.99 2.73 -14.13
N ILE A 62 -12.14 3.53 -15.19
CA ILE A 62 -11.02 4.06 -15.98
C ILE A 62 -9.98 4.82 -15.14
N GLY A 63 -10.40 5.51 -14.08
CA GLY A 63 -9.50 6.20 -13.15
C GLY A 63 -8.57 5.24 -12.41
N ASN A 64 -9.11 4.11 -11.93
CA ASN A 64 -8.29 3.06 -11.30
C ASN A 64 -7.31 2.47 -12.33
N MET A 65 -7.78 2.12 -13.52
CA MET A 65 -6.93 1.52 -14.55
C MET A 65 -5.82 2.47 -15.01
N ARG A 66 -6.06 3.79 -15.08
CA ARG A 66 -5.02 4.78 -15.37
C ARG A 66 -3.86 4.70 -14.37
N ASN A 67 -4.17 4.56 -13.08
CA ASN A 67 -3.16 4.41 -12.04
C ASN A 67 -2.30 3.15 -12.27
N TYR A 68 -2.96 2.01 -12.52
CA TYR A 68 -2.27 0.73 -12.77
C TYR A 68 -1.42 0.73 -14.05
N ILE A 69 -1.89 1.41 -15.11
CA ILE A 69 -1.10 1.61 -16.35
C ILE A 69 0.17 2.44 -16.02
N GLY A 70 0.05 3.49 -15.21
CA GLY A 70 1.21 4.28 -14.76
C GLY A 70 2.24 3.42 -14.03
N HIS A 71 1.79 2.58 -13.10
CA HIS A 71 2.68 1.64 -12.39
C HIS A 71 3.30 0.60 -13.33
N ASP A 72 2.56 0.12 -14.32
CA ASP A 72 3.05 -0.85 -15.32
C ASP A 72 4.15 -0.23 -16.21
N ILE A 73 3.93 1.01 -16.64
CA ILE A 73 4.95 1.75 -17.41
C ILE A 73 6.23 1.90 -16.58
N LEU A 74 6.12 2.25 -15.31
CA LEU A 74 7.28 2.38 -14.41
C LEU A 74 8.00 1.04 -14.23
N ASP A 75 7.27 -0.04 -13.94
CA ASP A 75 7.82 -1.41 -13.81
C ASP A 75 8.57 -1.83 -15.07
N LYS A 76 7.95 -1.66 -16.25
CA LYS A 76 8.57 -1.98 -17.54
C LYS A 76 9.81 -1.13 -17.83
N THR A 77 9.77 0.16 -17.48
CA THR A 77 10.91 1.09 -17.67
C THR A 77 12.08 0.68 -16.78
N LEU A 78 11.84 0.40 -15.51
CA LEU A 78 12.88 -0.07 -14.58
C LEU A 78 13.55 -1.36 -15.09
N ARG A 79 12.75 -2.33 -15.54
CA ARG A 79 13.28 -3.57 -16.11
C ARG A 79 14.03 -3.35 -17.41
N TYR A 80 13.56 -2.44 -18.27
CA TYR A 80 14.26 -2.06 -19.50
C TYR A 80 15.61 -1.44 -19.22
N LEU A 81 15.74 -0.65 -18.15
CA LEU A 81 16.98 -0.07 -17.67
C LEU A 81 17.91 -1.08 -16.97
N GLY A 82 17.47 -2.34 -16.81
CA GLY A 82 18.29 -3.43 -16.28
C GLY A 82 18.15 -3.69 -14.79
N TYR A 83 17.18 -3.04 -14.11
CA TYR A 83 16.90 -3.34 -12.71
C TYR A 83 16.19 -4.69 -12.55
N ASP A 84 16.56 -5.43 -11.51
CA ASP A 84 15.83 -6.61 -11.02
C ASP A 84 14.68 -6.13 -10.13
N VAL A 85 13.49 -6.00 -10.71
CA VAL A 85 12.31 -5.47 -10.04
C VAL A 85 11.50 -6.58 -9.43
N LYS A 86 11.19 -6.47 -8.14
CA LYS A 86 10.19 -7.30 -7.43
C LYS A 86 8.96 -6.45 -7.16
N ARG A 87 7.91 -6.61 -7.98
CA ARG A 87 6.65 -5.88 -7.82
C ARG A 87 5.63 -6.70 -7.04
N VAL A 88 5.11 -6.10 -5.97
CA VAL A 88 4.07 -6.68 -5.11
C VAL A 88 2.80 -5.84 -5.20
N MET A 89 1.64 -6.48 -5.25
CA MET A 89 0.32 -5.85 -5.23
C MET A 89 -0.58 -6.58 -4.25
N ASN A 90 -1.26 -5.85 -3.37
CA ASN A 90 -2.33 -6.41 -2.54
C ASN A 90 -3.64 -6.54 -3.32
N ILE A 91 -4.57 -7.32 -2.78
CA ILE A 91 -5.99 -7.28 -3.09
C ILE A 91 -6.72 -7.04 -1.77
N THR A 92 -7.44 -5.92 -1.66
CA THR A 92 -8.26 -5.62 -0.48
C THR A 92 -9.58 -6.36 -0.61
N ASP A 93 -9.69 -7.47 0.07
CA ASP A 93 -10.83 -8.39 0.10
C ASP A 93 -11.56 -8.42 1.44
N VAL A 94 -11.18 -7.55 2.39
CA VAL A 94 -11.76 -7.40 3.73
C VAL A 94 -11.58 -5.98 4.27
N GLY A 95 -12.42 -5.56 5.21
CA GLY A 95 -12.12 -4.41 6.11
C GLY A 95 -12.15 -3.03 5.49
N HIS A 96 -12.69 -2.83 4.29
CA HIS A 96 -12.75 -1.52 3.66
C HIS A 96 -14.12 -0.85 3.87
N LEU A 97 -14.20 0.04 4.84
CA LEU A 97 -15.42 0.79 5.16
C LEU A 97 -15.74 1.86 4.11
N LYS A 98 -16.99 2.32 4.05
CA LYS A 98 -17.45 3.34 3.08
C LYS A 98 -16.73 4.66 3.23
N SER A 99 -16.37 5.02 4.45
CA SER A 99 -15.63 6.23 4.76
C SER A 99 -14.15 5.87 4.99
N ASP A 100 -13.26 6.66 4.40
CA ASP A 100 -11.82 6.54 4.60
C ASP A 100 -11.38 6.90 6.04
N SER A 101 -12.35 7.29 6.91
CA SER A 101 -12.17 7.64 8.32
C SER A 101 -12.72 6.58 9.29
N ASP A 102 -12.65 5.30 8.91
CA ASP A 102 -13.04 4.15 9.73
C ASP A 102 -14.52 4.11 10.12
N SER A 103 -15.42 4.69 9.32
CA SER A 103 -16.85 4.67 9.58
C SER A 103 -17.67 4.21 8.37
N GLY A 104 -18.90 3.77 8.63
CA GLY A 104 -19.82 3.33 7.58
C GLY A 104 -19.84 1.81 7.40
N GLU A 105 -20.72 1.35 6.50
CA GLU A 105 -20.88 -0.06 6.14
C GLU A 105 -19.65 -0.55 5.36
N ASP A 106 -19.25 -1.80 5.54
CA ASP A 106 -18.20 -2.42 4.74
C ASP A 106 -18.63 -2.57 3.28
N LYS A 107 -17.77 -2.12 2.35
CA LYS A 107 -18.04 -2.13 0.90
C LYS A 107 -18.24 -3.54 0.36
N MET A 108 -17.48 -4.51 0.87
CA MET A 108 -17.57 -5.91 0.45
C MET A 108 -18.89 -6.53 0.90
N VAL A 109 -19.26 -6.31 2.18
CA VAL A 109 -20.54 -6.79 2.75
C VAL A 109 -21.74 -6.16 2.05
N ALA A 110 -21.70 -4.85 1.77
CA ALA A 110 -22.75 -4.17 1.02
C ALA A 110 -22.93 -4.75 -0.39
N SER A 111 -21.84 -5.05 -1.09
CA SER A 111 -21.87 -5.67 -2.42
C SER A 111 -22.39 -7.11 -2.35
N ALA A 112 -21.95 -7.90 -1.37
CA ALA A 112 -22.41 -9.27 -1.14
C ALA A 112 -23.93 -9.35 -0.90
N LYS A 113 -24.47 -8.49 -0.05
CA LYS A 113 -25.91 -8.36 0.21
C LYS A 113 -26.67 -8.00 -1.06
N LYS A 114 -26.18 -7.01 -1.84
CA LYS A 114 -26.81 -6.54 -3.07
C LYS A 114 -26.88 -7.64 -4.14
N GLU A 115 -25.83 -8.45 -4.25
CA GLU A 115 -25.71 -9.50 -5.27
C GLU A 115 -26.18 -10.87 -4.79
N HIS A 116 -26.63 -11.01 -3.52
CA HIS A 116 -27.04 -12.28 -2.91
C HIS A 116 -25.91 -13.35 -2.98
N LYS A 117 -24.67 -12.93 -2.68
CA LYS A 117 -23.46 -13.76 -2.69
C LYS A 117 -22.73 -13.67 -1.37
N THR A 118 -21.76 -14.54 -1.14
CA THR A 118 -20.84 -14.40 -0.01
C THR A 118 -19.80 -13.31 -0.30
N VAL A 119 -19.18 -12.75 0.74
CA VAL A 119 -18.07 -11.79 0.60
C VAL A 119 -16.94 -12.38 -0.23
N MET A 120 -16.60 -13.65 0.01
CA MET A 120 -15.53 -14.34 -0.75
C MET A 120 -15.87 -14.56 -2.22
N ASP A 121 -17.15 -14.84 -2.56
CA ASP A 121 -17.58 -14.93 -3.96
C ASP A 121 -17.46 -13.60 -4.67
N ILE A 122 -17.83 -12.50 -4.00
CA ILE A 122 -17.65 -11.13 -4.50
C ILE A 122 -16.18 -10.81 -4.73
N ALA A 123 -15.34 -11.07 -3.71
CA ALA A 123 -13.91 -10.84 -3.80
C ALA A 123 -13.29 -11.59 -4.98
N LYS A 124 -13.59 -12.87 -5.11
CA LYS A 124 -13.10 -13.69 -6.23
C LYS A 124 -13.57 -13.17 -7.58
N TYR A 125 -14.86 -12.89 -7.72
CA TYR A 125 -15.46 -12.44 -8.99
C TYR A 125 -14.82 -11.13 -9.47
N TYR A 126 -14.73 -10.12 -8.61
CA TYR A 126 -14.17 -8.83 -9.00
C TYR A 126 -12.64 -8.85 -9.11
N THR A 127 -11.94 -9.72 -8.40
CA THR A 127 -10.51 -9.96 -8.61
C THR A 127 -10.26 -10.55 -10.00
N ASP A 128 -11.04 -11.57 -10.39
CA ASP A 128 -10.93 -12.18 -11.73
C ASP A 128 -11.26 -11.16 -12.84
N ALA A 129 -12.30 -10.34 -12.65
CA ALA A 129 -12.68 -9.26 -13.57
C ALA A 129 -11.57 -8.20 -13.68
N PHE A 130 -11.01 -7.76 -12.56
CA PHE A 130 -9.90 -6.81 -12.51
C PHE A 130 -8.70 -7.31 -13.32
N PHE A 131 -8.24 -8.53 -13.08
CA PHE A 131 -7.07 -9.06 -13.78
C PHE A 131 -7.35 -9.40 -15.26
N LYS A 132 -8.59 -9.66 -15.62
CA LYS A 132 -9.00 -9.76 -17.03
C LYS A 132 -8.80 -8.42 -17.75
N ASP A 133 -9.28 -7.32 -17.15
CA ASP A 133 -9.14 -5.98 -17.72
C ASP A 133 -7.68 -5.51 -17.70
N PHE A 134 -6.96 -5.80 -16.61
CA PHE A 134 -5.53 -5.52 -16.46
C PHE A 134 -4.70 -6.15 -17.59
N LYS A 135 -4.97 -7.42 -17.92
CA LYS A 135 -4.32 -8.13 -19.01
C LYS A 135 -4.74 -7.58 -20.38
N ALA A 136 -6.03 -7.21 -20.55
CA ALA A 136 -6.52 -6.61 -21.79
C ALA A 136 -5.84 -5.27 -22.11
N LEU A 137 -5.44 -4.52 -21.08
CA LEU A 137 -4.64 -3.30 -21.15
C LEU A 137 -3.13 -3.57 -21.34
N ASN A 138 -2.74 -4.82 -21.56
CA ASN A 138 -1.34 -5.24 -21.70
C ASN A 138 -0.46 -4.88 -20.50
N CYS A 139 -1.03 -4.76 -19.30
CA CYS A 139 -0.28 -4.59 -18.09
C CYS A 139 0.42 -5.89 -17.68
N ARG A 140 1.70 -5.78 -17.27
CA ARG A 140 2.47 -6.92 -16.73
C ARG A 140 1.92 -7.29 -15.36
N MET A 141 1.64 -8.58 -15.13
CA MET A 141 1.24 -9.05 -13.81
C MET A 141 2.34 -8.73 -12.77
N PRO A 142 1.97 -8.26 -11.57
CA PRO A 142 2.92 -8.18 -10.47
C PRO A 142 3.59 -9.52 -10.20
N ASP A 143 4.81 -9.51 -9.67
CA ASP A 143 5.52 -10.76 -9.35
C ASP A 143 4.83 -11.50 -8.19
N ILE A 144 4.20 -10.74 -7.28
CA ILE A 144 3.37 -11.25 -6.19
C ILE A 144 2.05 -10.47 -6.15
N VAL A 145 0.95 -11.20 -6.11
CA VAL A 145 -0.39 -10.68 -5.79
C VAL A 145 -0.82 -11.35 -4.49
N SER A 146 -1.16 -10.55 -3.48
CA SER A 146 -1.46 -11.05 -2.13
C SER A 146 -2.79 -10.50 -1.60
N PRO A 147 -3.82 -11.36 -1.42
CA PRO A 147 -5.05 -10.96 -0.74
C PRO A 147 -4.78 -10.51 0.69
N ALA A 148 -5.53 -9.53 1.17
CA ALA A 148 -5.41 -9.05 2.55
C ALA A 148 -5.71 -10.16 3.56
N THR A 149 -6.70 -11.00 3.27
CA THR A 149 -7.10 -12.13 4.13
C THR A 149 -6.00 -13.19 4.33
N ASP A 150 -5.00 -13.26 3.45
CA ASP A 150 -3.89 -14.22 3.55
C ASP A 150 -2.74 -13.75 4.49
N ASN A 151 -2.89 -12.57 5.12
CA ASN A 151 -1.79 -11.93 5.85
C ASN A 151 -2.17 -11.53 7.28
N ILE A 152 -3.21 -12.09 7.84
CA ILE A 152 -3.75 -11.76 9.17
C ILE A 152 -2.68 -11.88 10.27
N ASP A 153 -1.86 -12.92 10.25
CA ASP A 153 -0.81 -13.14 11.25
C ASP A 153 0.26 -12.04 11.22
N GLU A 154 0.59 -11.50 10.03
CA GLU A 154 1.51 -10.38 9.91
C GLU A 154 0.93 -9.09 10.50
N TYR A 155 -0.36 -8.85 10.30
CA TYR A 155 -1.03 -7.69 10.90
C TYR A 155 -1.05 -7.79 12.42
N ILE A 156 -1.42 -8.96 12.96
CA ILE A 156 -1.41 -9.21 14.41
C ILE A 156 -0.02 -8.97 15.00
N LYS A 157 1.03 -9.44 14.34
CA LYS A 157 2.42 -9.24 14.76
C LYS A 157 2.79 -7.75 14.82
N ILE A 158 2.49 -6.99 13.77
CA ILE A 158 2.79 -5.55 13.70
C ILE A 158 2.00 -4.80 14.77
N ILE A 159 0.70 -5.03 14.86
CA ILE A 159 -0.18 -4.38 15.84
C ILE A 159 0.27 -4.67 17.28
N SER A 160 0.69 -5.91 17.56
CA SER A 160 1.19 -6.30 18.89
C SER A 160 2.41 -5.50 19.28
N LYS A 161 3.38 -5.33 18.37
CA LYS A 161 4.58 -4.51 18.61
C LYS A 161 4.22 -3.03 18.80
N LEU A 162 3.34 -2.48 17.96
CA LEU A 162 2.89 -1.09 18.09
C LEU A 162 2.18 -0.81 19.43
N LEU A 163 1.43 -1.79 19.94
CA LEU A 163 0.82 -1.71 21.29
C LEU A 163 1.88 -1.77 22.41
N GLU A 164 2.85 -2.67 22.29
CA GLU A 164 3.95 -2.84 23.26
C GLU A 164 4.82 -1.58 23.37
N GLU A 165 5.12 -0.95 22.22
CA GLU A 165 5.94 0.25 22.13
C GLU A 165 5.15 1.55 22.37
N GLY A 166 3.82 1.48 22.58
CA GLY A 166 2.98 2.62 22.93
C GLY A 166 2.56 3.52 21.76
N TYR A 167 2.76 3.08 20.52
CA TYR A 167 2.24 3.73 19.31
C TYR A 167 0.76 3.42 19.04
N ALA A 168 0.22 2.38 19.66
CA ALA A 168 -1.17 2.01 19.55
C ALA A 168 -1.82 1.89 20.92
N TYR A 169 -3.16 1.96 20.97
CA TYR A 169 -3.95 1.81 22.19
C TYR A 169 -5.26 1.10 21.93
N LYS A 170 -5.85 0.55 23.01
CA LYS A 170 -7.17 -0.09 22.97
C LYS A 170 -8.22 0.88 23.51
N ALA A 171 -9.33 1.07 22.78
CA ALA A 171 -10.47 1.84 23.23
C ALA A 171 -11.75 1.33 22.58
N GLY A 172 -12.87 1.35 23.29
CA GLY A 172 -14.17 0.88 22.79
C GLY A 172 -14.22 -0.57 22.31
N GLY A 173 -13.18 -1.36 22.58
CA GLY A 173 -12.99 -2.72 22.07
C GLY A 173 -12.07 -2.82 20.84
N ASN A 174 -11.77 -1.72 20.17
CA ASN A 174 -10.91 -1.65 19.00
C ASN A 174 -9.45 -1.31 19.35
N VAL A 175 -8.55 -1.46 18.38
CA VAL A 175 -7.16 -1.00 18.48
C VAL A 175 -6.95 0.14 17.51
N TYR A 176 -6.44 1.27 17.98
CA TYR A 176 -6.15 2.46 17.20
C TYR A 176 -4.66 2.79 17.24
N PHE A 177 -4.16 3.34 16.16
CA PHE A 177 -2.86 3.99 16.10
C PHE A 177 -2.98 5.42 16.65
N ASP A 178 -2.05 5.81 17.51
CA ASP A 178 -1.97 7.14 18.14
C ASP A 178 -1.06 8.04 17.30
N VAL A 179 -1.66 8.85 16.44
CA VAL A 179 -0.91 9.74 15.53
C VAL A 179 -0.10 10.81 16.27
N SER A 180 -0.45 11.12 17.52
CA SER A 180 0.29 12.08 18.36
C SER A 180 1.69 11.59 18.76
N LYS A 181 2.00 10.32 18.51
CA LYS A 181 3.30 9.70 18.76
C LYS A 181 4.28 9.84 17.59
N VAL A 182 3.82 10.37 16.45
CA VAL A 182 4.62 10.55 15.24
C VAL A 182 4.86 12.04 15.01
N ASP A 183 6.12 12.46 15.06
CA ASP A 183 6.51 13.87 15.02
C ASP A 183 6.12 14.59 13.72
N ASP A 184 6.14 13.90 12.59
CA ASP A 184 5.85 14.48 11.26
C ASP A 184 4.78 13.68 10.51
N TYR A 185 3.65 13.42 11.18
CA TYR A 185 2.55 12.62 10.63
C TYR A 185 2.08 13.12 9.27
N TYR A 186 2.01 14.43 9.05
CA TYR A 186 1.52 15.04 7.81
C TYR A 186 2.61 15.24 6.73
N GLN A 187 3.81 14.63 6.87
CA GLN A 187 4.95 14.84 5.98
C GLN A 187 4.65 14.63 4.48
N LEU A 188 3.77 13.67 4.15
CA LEU A 188 3.38 13.37 2.78
C LEU A 188 2.36 14.37 2.21
N THR A 189 1.62 15.07 3.07
CA THR A 189 0.59 16.00 2.68
C THR A 189 1.15 17.42 2.44
N ASN A 190 0.43 18.24 1.69
CA ASN A 190 0.82 19.65 1.47
C ASN A 190 0.11 20.59 2.46
N HIS A 191 -0.61 20.04 3.40
CA HIS A 191 -1.47 20.79 4.31
C HIS A 191 -0.87 20.80 5.71
N LYS A 192 -1.09 21.89 6.42
CA LYS A 192 -0.81 21.95 7.85
C LYS A 192 -1.90 21.22 8.63
N GLU A 193 -1.60 20.79 9.83
CA GLU A 193 -2.52 20.07 10.72
C GLU A 193 -3.90 20.75 10.85
N ASP A 194 -3.94 22.05 10.96
CA ASP A 194 -5.16 22.86 11.07
C ASP A 194 -6.02 22.89 9.80
N GLN A 195 -5.46 22.51 8.64
CA GLN A 195 -6.15 22.46 7.35
C GLN A 195 -6.64 21.04 7.00
N MET A 196 -6.19 20.05 7.74
CA MET A 196 -6.54 18.64 7.54
C MET A 196 -7.61 18.21 8.54
N VAL A 197 -8.84 18.70 8.33
CA VAL A 197 -9.95 18.23 9.15
C VAL A 197 -10.35 16.85 8.64
N VAL A 198 -9.97 15.81 9.39
CA VAL A 198 -10.47 14.45 9.17
C VAL A 198 -11.99 14.50 9.34
N GLY A 199 -12.72 14.14 8.28
CA GLY A 199 -14.18 14.08 8.38
C GLY A 199 -14.96 15.26 7.80
N VAL A 200 -14.36 16.14 6.99
CA VAL A 200 -15.08 17.27 6.32
C VAL A 200 -16.07 16.78 5.24
N ARG A 201 -16.03 15.49 4.85
CA ARG A 201 -17.09 14.94 4.01
C ARG A 201 -18.37 14.77 4.84
N GLU A 202 -19.47 15.36 4.40
CA GLU A 202 -20.79 15.19 5.03
C GLU A 202 -21.06 13.70 5.29
N GLY A 203 -21.39 13.35 6.54
CA GLY A 203 -21.76 11.97 6.94
C GLY A 203 -20.64 11.18 7.63
N VAL A 204 -19.51 11.76 8.00
CA VAL A 204 -18.52 11.10 8.85
C VAL A 204 -18.94 11.19 10.32
N ASP A 205 -19.32 10.04 10.88
CA ASP A 205 -19.57 9.91 12.32
C ASP A 205 -18.24 9.99 13.09
N PHE A 206 -18.17 10.83 14.10
CA PHE A 206 -17.05 10.87 15.03
C PHE A 206 -17.02 9.56 15.84
N ASP A 207 -15.85 8.98 15.99
CA ASP A 207 -15.63 7.87 16.91
C ASP A 207 -15.12 8.41 18.25
N ASP A 208 -16.01 8.49 19.23
CA ASP A 208 -15.73 9.00 20.59
C ASP A 208 -14.63 8.17 21.33
N ASN A 209 -14.25 7.01 20.82
CA ASN A 209 -13.20 6.19 21.39
C ASN A 209 -11.79 6.66 20.96
N LYS A 210 -11.68 7.46 19.90
CA LYS A 210 -10.39 7.98 19.43
C LYS A 210 -9.89 9.09 20.36
N ARG A 211 -8.60 9.05 20.69
CA ARG A 211 -7.94 10.14 21.47
C ARG A 211 -7.74 11.38 20.66
N ASN A 212 -7.40 11.19 19.38
CA ASN A 212 -7.27 12.22 18.37
C ASN A 212 -8.14 11.82 17.17
N GLN A 213 -8.79 12.77 16.53
CA GLN A 213 -9.64 12.48 15.36
C GLN A 213 -8.88 11.89 14.18
N ALA A 214 -7.58 12.19 14.06
CA ALA A 214 -6.71 11.62 13.05
C ALA A 214 -6.25 10.20 13.36
N ASP A 215 -6.43 9.70 14.59
CA ASP A 215 -6.14 8.31 14.93
C ASP A 215 -6.92 7.38 14.02
N PHE A 216 -6.33 6.26 13.65
CA PHE A 216 -6.96 5.32 12.74
C PHE A 216 -6.96 3.89 13.28
N ALA A 217 -7.96 3.13 12.87
CA ALA A 217 -8.13 1.77 13.37
C ALA A 217 -7.10 0.82 12.75
N LEU A 218 -6.47 0.01 13.62
CA LEU A 218 -5.59 -1.09 13.24
C LEU A 218 -6.32 -2.43 13.29
N TRP A 219 -7.27 -2.58 14.25
CA TRP A 219 -8.04 -3.80 14.43
C TRP A 219 -9.43 -3.47 14.98
N PHE A 220 -10.45 -3.97 14.31
CA PHE A 220 -11.85 -3.83 14.73
C PHE A 220 -12.31 -5.09 15.43
N THR A 221 -12.79 -4.98 16.66
CA THR A 221 -13.56 -6.04 17.35
C THR A 221 -15.02 -5.65 17.46
N LYS A 222 -15.34 -4.36 17.42
CA LYS A 222 -16.66 -3.80 17.43
C LYS A 222 -16.80 -2.75 16.36
N SER A 223 -17.87 -2.82 15.59
CA SER A 223 -18.28 -1.80 14.62
C SER A 223 -19.73 -1.44 14.87
N LYS A 224 -20.12 -0.19 14.60
CA LYS A 224 -21.54 0.20 14.57
C LYS A 224 -22.33 -0.62 13.54
N PHE A 225 -21.64 -1.10 12.53
CA PHE A 225 -22.16 -1.99 11.49
C PHE A 225 -21.54 -3.38 11.70
N ASP A 226 -22.03 -4.14 12.69
CA ASP A 226 -21.48 -5.46 13.07
C ASP A 226 -21.80 -6.57 12.04
N ASP A 227 -21.79 -6.20 10.78
CA ASP A 227 -22.17 -7.01 9.63
C ASP A 227 -20.98 -7.73 8.97
N GLN A 228 -19.75 -7.57 9.49
CA GLN A 228 -18.57 -8.21 8.90
C GLN A 228 -18.59 -9.71 9.13
N ASP A 229 -18.70 -10.46 8.04
CA ASP A 229 -18.73 -11.92 8.06
C ASP A 229 -17.34 -12.54 8.32
N LEU A 230 -16.27 -11.82 7.89
CA LEU A 230 -14.90 -12.29 8.02
C LEU A 230 -14.27 -11.75 9.29
N LYS A 231 -14.05 -12.63 10.27
CA LYS A 231 -13.42 -12.30 11.56
C LYS A 231 -12.40 -13.36 11.93
N TRP A 232 -11.32 -12.92 12.55
CA TRP A 232 -10.22 -13.78 13.01
C TRP A 232 -9.96 -13.62 14.50
N ASN A 233 -9.44 -14.68 15.12
CA ASN A 233 -8.95 -14.63 16.48
C ASN A 233 -7.66 -13.80 16.56
N SER A 234 -7.56 -12.93 17.55
CA SER A 234 -6.35 -12.15 17.82
C SER A 234 -6.16 -11.91 19.31
N PRO A 235 -4.97 -11.50 19.79
CA PRO A 235 -4.75 -11.07 21.18
C PRO A 235 -5.57 -9.83 21.58
N PHE A 236 -6.20 -9.18 20.62
CA PHE A 236 -7.03 -7.99 20.83
C PHE A 236 -8.52 -8.33 20.93
N GLY A 237 -8.89 -9.53 20.57
CA GLY A 237 -10.25 -10.06 20.46
C GLY A 237 -10.56 -10.57 19.05
N VAL A 238 -11.73 -11.21 18.90
CA VAL A 238 -12.23 -11.65 17.59
C VAL A 238 -12.62 -10.43 16.77
N GLY A 239 -12.05 -10.29 15.56
CA GLY A 239 -12.26 -9.11 14.74
C GLY A 239 -11.56 -9.18 13.39
N TYR A 240 -11.33 -8.03 12.78
CA TYR A 240 -10.72 -7.90 11.46
C TYR A 240 -9.77 -6.68 11.38
N PRO A 241 -8.80 -6.68 10.44
CA PRO A 241 -7.84 -5.58 10.31
C PRO A 241 -8.51 -4.31 9.81
N GLY A 242 -7.96 -3.16 10.19
CA GLY A 242 -8.22 -1.88 9.51
C GLY A 242 -7.60 -1.87 8.11
N TRP A 243 -8.03 -0.93 7.28
CA TRP A 243 -7.60 -0.86 5.88
C TRP A 243 -6.10 -0.58 5.70
N HIS A 244 -5.53 0.28 6.54
CA HIS A 244 -4.15 0.76 6.33
C HIS A 244 -3.08 -0.28 6.68
N ILE A 245 -3.35 -1.19 7.63
CA ILE A 245 -2.38 -2.20 8.06
C ILE A 245 -2.09 -3.26 6.99
N GLU A 246 -3.02 -3.44 6.05
CA GLU A 246 -2.87 -4.40 4.96
C GLU A 246 -1.63 -4.13 4.12
N CYS A 247 -1.51 -2.90 3.61
CA CYS A 247 -0.40 -2.52 2.73
C CYS A 247 0.94 -2.55 3.48
N THR A 248 0.98 -2.10 4.73
CA THR A 248 2.17 -2.22 5.58
C THR A 248 2.58 -3.68 5.76
N GLY A 249 1.65 -4.55 6.19
CA GLY A 249 1.97 -5.95 6.47
C GLY A 249 2.42 -6.71 5.22
N ILE A 250 1.73 -6.51 4.09
CA ILE A 250 2.07 -7.18 2.83
C ILE A 250 3.40 -6.68 2.27
N SER A 251 3.64 -5.36 2.28
CA SER A 251 4.91 -4.82 1.79
C SER A 251 6.10 -5.29 2.62
N LEU A 252 6.01 -5.25 3.95
CA LEU A 252 7.06 -5.73 4.84
C LEU A 252 7.34 -7.23 4.67
N LYS A 253 6.28 -8.05 4.54
CA LYS A 253 6.41 -9.50 4.34
C LYS A 253 7.18 -9.86 3.07
N TYR A 254 6.92 -9.18 1.98
CA TYR A 254 7.44 -9.57 0.67
C TYR A 254 8.60 -8.73 0.17
N LEU A 255 8.74 -7.48 0.61
CA LEU A 255 9.78 -6.54 0.16
C LEU A 255 10.78 -6.19 1.25
N GLY A 256 10.47 -6.49 2.52
CA GLY A 256 11.35 -6.21 3.65
C GLY A 256 11.19 -4.81 4.22
N GLU A 257 12.16 -4.42 5.05
CA GLU A 257 12.11 -3.20 5.87
C GLU A 257 12.45 -1.91 5.12
N TYR A 258 13.00 -2.03 3.92
CA TYR A 258 13.39 -0.91 3.06
C TYR A 258 12.69 -1.03 1.71
N LEU A 259 11.78 -0.10 1.44
CA LEU A 259 10.99 -0.07 0.23
C LEU A 259 11.51 1.01 -0.72
N ASP A 260 11.82 0.65 -1.97
CA ASP A 260 12.33 1.61 -2.94
C ASP A 260 11.23 2.48 -3.52
N ILE A 261 10.09 1.88 -3.87
CA ILE A 261 8.97 2.59 -4.51
C ILE A 261 7.65 2.11 -3.92
N HIS A 262 6.85 3.07 -3.45
CA HIS A 262 5.44 2.88 -3.10
C HIS A 262 4.55 3.58 -4.12
N GLY A 263 3.71 2.82 -4.82
CA GLY A 263 2.81 3.33 -5.86
C GLY A 263 1.34 3.25 -5.44
N GLY A 264 0.63 4.35 -5.62
CA GLY A 264 -0.81 4.45 -5.35
C GLY A 264 -1.45 5.65 -6.04
N GLY A 265 -2.76 5.79 -5.94
CA GLY A 265 -3.49 6.95 -6.43
C GLY A 265 -3.20 8.20 -5.59
N VAL A 266 -3.27 9.37 -6.20
CA VAL A 266 -3.09 10.66 -5.50
C VAL A 266 -4.16 10.89 -4.43
N ASP A 267 -5.32 10.29 -4.59
CA ASP A 267 -6.44 10.28 -3.64
C ASP A 267 -6.13 9.47 -2.37
N ASN A 268 -5.15 8.57 -2.43
CA ASN A 268 -4.68 7.80 -1.29
C ASN A 268 -3.58 8.49 -0.47
N ILE A 269 -3.03 9.64 -0.92
CA ILE A 269 -2.00 10.37 -0.17
C ILE A 269 -2.45 10.58 1.26
N PHE A 270 -3.70 11.05 1.44
CA PHE A 270 -4.32 11.17 2.75
C PHE A 270 -5.75 10.59 2.73
N PRO A 271 -6.10 9.75 3.72
CA PRO A 271 -5.27 9.37 4.87
C PRO A 271 -4.38 8.14 4.61
N HIS A 272 -4.61 7.34 3.56
CA HIS A 272 -4.12 5.95 3.42
C HIS A 272 -2.58 5.86 3.46
N HIS A 273 -1.87 6.48 2.50
CA HIS A 273 -0.40 6.42 2.46
C HIS A 273 0.26 7.13 3.65
N THR A 274 -0.36 8.22 4.15
CA THR A 274 0.09 8.89 5.36
C THR A 274 0.06 7.96 6.57
N ASN A 275 -1.02 7.18 6.71
CA ASN A 275 -1.17 6.20 7.78
C ASN A 275 -0.21 5.01 7.61
N GLU A 276 0.04 4.57 6.38
CA GLU A 276 1.01 3.52 6.11
C GLU A 276 2.44 3.94 6.51
N ILE A 277 2.86 5.16 6.18
CA ILE A 277 4.16 5.68 6.60
C ILE A 277 4.25 5.71 8.13
N ALA A 278 3.25 6.30 8.79
CA ALA A 278 3.24 6.45 10.24
C ALA A 278 3.37 5.10 10.96
N GLN A 279 2.56 4.12 10.59
CA GLN A 279 2.59 2.80 11.25
C GLN A 279 3.80 1.96 10.86
N SER A 280 4.29 2.06 9.63
CA SER A 280 5.47 1.32 9.17
C SER A 280 6.74 1.83 9.83
N GLU A 281 6.95 3.15 9.87
CA GLU A 281 8.12 3.77 10.48
C GLU A 281 8.12 3.62 12.01
N ALA A 282 6.94 3.71 12.65
CA ALA A 282 6.79 3.41 14.08
C ALA A 282 7.14 1.94 14.38
N TYR A 283 6.68 0.99 13.55
CA TYR A 283 7.01 -0.42 13.71
C TYR A 283 8.50 -0.71 13.49
N LEU A 284 9.13 -0.07 12.50
CA LEU A 284 10.53 -0.33 12.13
C LEU A 284 11.53 0.43 13.00
N GLY A 285 11.18 1.62 13.47
CA GLY A 285 12.09 2.55 14.15
C GLY A 285 13.02 3.31 13.19
N HIS A 286 12.76 3.27 11.89
CA HIS A 286 13.51 4.00 10.87
C HIS A 286 12.62 4.32 9.66
N LYS A 287 13.13 5.15 8.73
CA LYS A 287 12.44 5.49 7.49
C LYS A 287 12.18 4.23 6.66
N TRP A 288 10.92 4.05 6.24
CA TRP A 288 10.47 2.86 5.54
C TRP A 288 10.67 2.94 4.03
N CYS A 289 10.14 4.01 3.41
CA CYS A 289 10.13 4.16 1.95
C CYS A 289 11.06 5.31 1.51
N ASN A 290 11.75 5.08 0.41
CA ASN A 290 12.70 6.05 -0.16
C ASN A 290 12.01 7.24 -0.82
#